data_8c57b977c65a29715ded0a3e9f62a842
#
_entry.id   8c57b977c65a29715ded0a3e9f62a842
#
_cell.length_a   1.000
_cell.length_b   1.000
_cell.length_c   1.000
_cell.angle_alpha   90.00
_cell.angle_beta   90.00
_cell.angle_gamma   90.00
#
_symmetry.space_group_name_H-M   'P 1'
#
loop_
_entity.id
_entity.type
_entity.pdbx_description
1 polymer ?
#
loop_
_entity_poly.entity_id
_entity_poly.type
_entity_poly.pdbx_seq_one_letter_code
_entity_poly.pdbx_strand_id
1 'polypeptide(L)'
;NVRSNDEDNLFYVKRYYQEIGNQVRGLFYKDGGPIIGVQLDNEYCHAGAPWEMTTGTSNEWINNGSYDTSVEEHHHHIEILKEFAIEAGMIAPIYTGTGWGGAQASPDTVLPLWGGYAFWPWIFYDESIKEHPVTPEFIYRNYRKPTYNFEPTYDSTTVPFACCEMGGGMTVFYKYRFQLPYHSVEAMANIKVAGGCNFVGYYVFHGGSNPLGLKTPYLNENATPKISYDYQAAIGEFGQVRESYARLKRLHYFFNSFQKEFCPTQTILPEGAEDILPTDVEQLRYAVRIDKNKGFIFINNYQDHLVSPDKNDFNLTLSLSDETLTIPEKNNLSLASEESCILPFNLTLAGLTLKYATTQLITKFAKDDVENYFFFMPQGMKPEYCFVNDSISNIEISQGTIIKENNKLFIEPISTDLSKLVITTVSGKIINIYTLTNYQSLNFWKFEVAGDTKVLLSENPILVDNDNIRVEANTNAIIIQTIDGLTDDLMRNICKIDETDY
;
A
#
# COMPACT_ATOMS: atom_id res chain seq x y z
N ASN A 1 6.17 -29.18 23.83
CA ASN A 1 5.55 -28.68 22.59
C ASN A 1 6.05 -27.27 22.31
N VAL A 2 6.35 -26.93 21.05
CA VAL A 2 6.65 -25.55 20.66
C VAL A 2 5.37 -24.74 20.43
N ARG A 3 5.49 -23.42 20.52
CA ARG A 3 4.37 -22.48 20.42
C ARG A 3 3.19 -22.85 21.32
N SER A 4 3.49 -23.17 22.60
CA SER A 4 2.52 -23.53 23.62
C SER A 4 2.97 -23.03 25.00
N ASN A 5 2.11 -23.19 26.02
CA ASN A 5 2.44 -22.83 27.40
C ASN A 5 3.25 -23.92 28.13
N ASP A 6 3.85 -24.84 27.40
CA ASP A 6 4.82 -25.80 27.94
C ASP A 6 6.02 -25.08 28.55
N GLU A 7 6.42 -25.49 29.77
CA GLU A 7 7.46 -24.81 30.54
C GLU A 7 8.80 -24.74 29.80
N ASP A 8 9.18 -25.81 29.10
CA ASP A 8 10.44 -25.82 28.33
C ASP A 8 10.37 -24.86 27.15
N ASN A 9 9.23 -24.79 26.45
CA ASN A 9 9.03 -23.83 25.37
C ASN A 9 9.13 -22.39 25.89
N LEU A 10 8.40 -22.06 26.93
CA LEU A 10 8.40 -20.73 27.53
C LEU A 10 9.79 -20.33 28.05
N PHE A 11 10.56 -21.28 28.62
CA PHE A 11 11.93 -21.02 29.03
C PHE A 11 12.82 -20.59 27.86
N TYR A 12 12.76 -21.30 26.73
CA TYR A 12 13.57 -20.96 25.56
C TYR A 12 13.09 -19.68 24.86
N VAL A 13 11.79 -19.45 24.78
CA VAL A 13 11.22 -18.22 24.21
C VAL A 13 11.61 -17.00 25.04
N LYS A 14 11.49 -17.08 26.37
CA LYS A 14 11.91 -16.00 27.27
C LYS A 14 13.39 -15.65 27.10
N ARG A 15 14.26 -16.65 27.01
CA ARG A 15 15.68 -16.46 26.75
C ARG A 15 15.94 -15.81 25.40
N TYR A 16 15.22 -16.24 24.37
CA TYR A 16 15.33 -15.68 23.03
C TYR A 16 14.90 -14.21 22.98
N TYR A 17 13.76 -13.88 23.59
CA TYR A 17 13.30 -12.50 23.69
C TYR A 17 14.27 -11.61 24.46
N GLN A 18 14.87 -12.13 25.54
CA GLN A 18 15.89 -11.42 26.31
C GLN A 18 17.10 -11.06 25.44
N GLU A 19 17.52 -12.00 24.58
CA GLU A 19 18.64 -11.76 23.67
C GLU A 19 18.28 -10.74 22.59
N ILE A 20 17.09 -10.84 22.01
CA ILE A 20 16.59 -9.80 21.06
C ILE A 20 16.58 -8.43 21.75
N GLY A 21 15.99 -8.33 22.95
CA GLY A 21 15.93 -7.08 23.71
C GLY A 21 17.31 -6.47 23.98
N ASN A 22 18.32 -7.31 24.23
CA ASN A 22 19.69 -6.86 24.38
C ASN A 22 20.27 -6.26 23.10
N GLN A 23 20.02 -6.90 21.93
CA GLN A 23 20.54 -6.46 20.64
C GLN A 23 19.86 -5.16 20.15
N VAL A 24 18.59 -4.95 20.47
CA VAL A 24 17.82 -3.78 20.01
C VAL A 24 17.72 -2.65 21.04
N ARG A 25 18.48 -2.74 22.11
CA ARG A 25 18.48 -1.73 23.19
C ARG A 25 18.83 -0.35 22.65
N GLY A 26 17.98 0.65 22.94
CA GLY A 26 18.16 2.02 22.47
C GLY A 26 17.75 2.28 21.00
N LEU A 27 17.24 1.26 20.31
CA LEU A 27 16.79 1.39 18.92
C LEU A 27 15.27 1.61 18.79
N PHE A 28 14.52 1.67 19.88
CA PHE A 28 13.09 1.94 19.84
C PHE A 28 12.81 3.42 19.57
N TYR A 29 11.68 3.71 18.92
CA TYR A 29 11.25 5.07 18.59
C TYR A 29 11.21 5.99 19.83
N LYS A 30 10.79 5.49 20.98
CA LYS A 30 10.83 6.23 22.27
C LYS A 30 12.25 6.69 22.68
N ASP A 31 13.27 6.00 22.19
CA ASP A 31 14.68 6.29 22.45
C ASP A 31 15.34 7.03 21.26
N GLY A 32 14.56 7.45 20.26
CA GLY A 32 15.04 8.09 19.02
C GLY A 32 15.48 7.11 17.93
N GLY A 33 15.26 5.82 18.10
CA GLY A 33 15.60 4.78 17.13
C GLY A 33 14.49 4.47 16.11
N PRO A 34 14.77 3.57 15.16
CA PRO A 34 13.88 3.29 14.05
C PRO A 34 12.78 2.26 14.36
N ILE A 35 12.82 1.55 15.49
CA ILE A 35 11.86 0.48 15.82
C ILE A 35 10.56 1.09 16.32
N ILE A 36 9.48 0.96 15.54
CA ILE A 36 8.17 1.55 15.81
C ILE A 36 7.16 0.55 16.38
N GLY A 37 7.44 -0.75 16.35
CA GLY A 37 6.54 -1.80 16.84
C GLY A 37 7.24 -3.13 17.01
N VAL A 38 6.57 -4.08 17.67
CA VAL A 38 7.05 -5.44 17.92
C VAL A 38 5.94 -6.43 17.60
N GLN A 39 6.20 -7.38 16.72
CA GLN A 39 5.34 -8.53 16.48
C GLN A 39 5.80 -9.70 17.35
N LEU A 40 4.89 -10.24 18.17
CA LEU A 40 5.23 -11.32 19.11
C LEU A 40 5.35 -12.68 18.46
N ASP A 41 4.38 -13.00 17.64
CA ASP A 41 4.26 -14.26 16.91
C ASP A 41 3.58 -14.00 15.55
N ASN A 42 3.61 -14.97 14.67
CA ASN A 42 3.00 -14.86 13.34
C ASN A 42 2.00 -15.98 13.13
N GLU A 43 0.75 -15.61 12.76
CA GLU A 43 -0.31 -16.57 12.43
C GLU A 43 -0.48 -17.69 13.50
N TYR A 44 -0.40 -17.31 14.77
CA TYR A 44 -0.49 -18.26 15.86
C TYR A 44 -1.78 -19.08 15.77
N CYS A 45 -1.69 -20.41 15.82
CA CYS A 45 -2.75 -21.38 15.62
C CYS A 45 -3.35 -21.43 14.20
N HIS A 46 -2.80 -20.74 13.20
CA HIS A 46 -3.28 -20.83 11.82
C HIS A 46 -2.28 -21.53 10.88
N ALA A 47 -1.11 -20.97 10.69
CA ALA A 47 -0.08 -21.56 9.85
C ALA A 47 0.97 -22.23 10.73
N GLY A 48 0.93 -23.55 10.77
CA GLY A 48 1.96 -24.33 11.43
C GLY A 48 3.28 -24.26 10.67
N ALA A 49 4.33 -23.83 11.32
CA ALA A 49 5.65 -24.12 10.83
C ALA A 49 5.87 -25.65 10.86
N PRO A 50 6.63 -26.23 9.93
CA PRO A 50 6.84 -27.68 9.89
C PRO A 50 7.30 -28.30 11.22
N TRP A 51 8.01 -27.56 12.03
CA TRP A 51 8.46 -28.01 13.36
C TRP A 51 7.36 -28.03 14.43
N GLU A 52 6.26 -27.35 14.26
CA GLU A 52 5.13 -27.43 15.20
C GLU A 52 4.38 -28.74 15.05
N MET A 53 4.53 -29.37 13.91
CA MET A 53 3.82 -30.57 13.53
C MET A 53 4.64 -31.82 13.81
N THR A 54 5.92 -31.68 14.09
CA THR A 54 6.80 -32.75 14.47
C THR A 54 6.84 -32.90 15.98
N THR A 55 5.77 -33.32 16.59
CA THR A 55 5.84 -33.95 17.92
C THR A 55 6.41 -35.38 17.77
N GLY A 56 7.56 -35.46 17.17
CA GLY A 56 8.51 -36.57 17.24
C GLY A 56 8.16 -37.91 16.62
N THR A 57 6.94 -38.20 16.17
CA THR A 57 6.56 -39.57 15.76
C THR A 57 5.61 -39.72 14.59
N SER A 58 5.02 -38.67 14.07
CA SER A 58 4.18 -38.77 12.86
C SER A 58 4.55 -37.69 11.85
N ASN A 59 4.68 -38.09 10.58
CA ASN A 59 4.77 -37.19 9.44
C ASN A 59 3.36 -36.72 8.98
N GLU A 60 2.35 -36.94 9.76
CA GLU A 60 1.01 -36.50 9.45
C GLU A 60 0.87 -35.03 9.79
N TRP A 61 0.40 -34.25 8.81
CA TRP A 61 -0.05 -32.90 9.00
C TRP A 61 -1.22 -32.93 9.99
N ILE A 62 -0.99 -32.55 11.23
CA ILE A 62 -2.06 -32.17 12.12
C ILE A 62 -2.50 -30.79 11.64
N ASN A 63 -3.48 -30.81 10.74
CA ASN A 63 -4.04 -29.60 10.18
C ASN A 63 -4.63 -28.79 11.34
N ASN A 64 -4.25 -27.54 11.40
CA ASN A 64 -4.92 -26.49 12.15
C ASN A 64 -4.51 -26.29 13.58
N GLY A 65 -3.28 -26.40 13.94
CA GLY A 65 -3.00 -25.97 15.31
C GLY A 65 -4.14 -26.35 16.29
N SER A 66 -4.81 -27.45 16.03
CA SER A 66 -5.74 -28.01 17.00
C SER A 66 -4.92 -28.57 18.13
N TYR A 67 -4.30 -27.62 18.85
CA TYR A 67 -4.06 -27.86 20.23
C TYR A 67 -5.44 -28.09 20.82
N ASP A 68 -5.65 -29.17 21.57
CA ASP A 68 -6.84 -29.41 22.39
C ASP A 68 -6.97 -28.36 23.51
N THR A 69 -6.72 -27.08 23.17
CA THR A 69 -6.63 -25.97 24.10
C THR A 69 -7.72 -24.96 23.77
N SER A 70 -8.24 -24.33 24.80
CA SER A 70 -9.29 -23.33 24.66
C SER A 70 -8.76 -22.03 24.04
N VAL A 71 -9.67 -21.18 23.52
CA VAL A 71 -9.34 -19.85 23.05
C VAL A 71 -8.69 -19.01 24.17
N GLU A 72 -9.14 -19.20 25.42
CA GLU A 72 -8.59 -18.54 26.61
C GLU A 72 -7.12 -18.92 26.83
N GLU A 73 -6.77 -20.18 26.62
CA GLU A 73 -5.39 -20.63 26.76
C GLU A 73 -4.48 -20.05 25.65
N HIS A 74 -5.00 -19.94 24.43
CA HIS A 74 -4.30 -19.28 23.34
C HIS A 74 -4.10 -17.79 23.60
N HIS A 75 -5.11 -17.08 24.12
CA HIS A 75 -4.98 -15.68 24.51
C HIS A 75 -3.96 -15.54 25.64
N HIS A 76 -3.99 -16.44 26.62
CA HIS A 76 -3.01 -16.45 27.71
C HIS A 76 -1.57 -16.66 27.22
N HIS A 77 -1.37 -17.48 26.17
CA HIS A 77 -0.04 -17.61 25.54
C HIS A 77 0.49 -16.27 25.01
N ILE A 78 -0.35 -15.54 24.26
CA ILE A 78 0.01 -14.21 23.73
C ILE A 78 0.30 -13.21 24.87
N GLU A 79 -0.43 -13.28 25.99
CA GLU A 79 -0.19 -12.45 27.18
C GLU A 79 1.20 -12.73 27.79
N ILE A 80 1.56 -14.01 27.95
CA ILE A 80 2.88 -14.42 28.42
C ILE A 80 3.99 -13.90 27.49
N LEU A 81 3.81 -14.03 26.17
CA LEU A 81 4.79 -13.52 25.20
C LEU A 81 4.95 -12.00 25.31
N LYS A 82 3.85 -11.26 25.52
CA LYS A 82 3.90 -9.82 25.76
C LYS A 82 4.68 -9.48 27.03
N GLU A 83 4.43 -10.19 28.12
CA GLU A 83 5.18 -10.00 29.36
C GLU A 83 6.69 -10.22 29.15
N PHE A 84 7.07 -11.28 28.46
CA PHE A 84 8.46 -11.55 28.13
C PHE A 84 9.11 -10.46 27.27
N ALA A 85 8.35 -9.91 26.30
CA ALA A 85 8.82 -8.80 25.47
C ALA A 85 9.07 -7.54 26.30
N ILE A 86 8.14 -7.21 27.21
CA ILE A 86 8.27 -6.05 28.13
C ILE A 86 9.44 -6.25 29.09
N GLU A 87 9.57 -7.44 29.70
CA GLU A 87 10.70 -7.78 30.60
C GLU A 87 12.05 -7.69 29.87
N ALA A 88 12.08 -8.06 28.59
CA ALA A 88 13.27 -7.93 27.73
C ALA A 88 13.57 -6.48 27.31
N GLY A 89 12.73 -5.51 27.69
CA GLY A 89 12.90 -4.09 27.34
C GLY A 89 12.38 -3.68 25.98
N MET A 90 11.62 -4.54 25.30
CA MET A 90 11.01 -4.24 24.00
C MET A 90 9.73 -3.40 24.19
N ILE A 91 9.90 -2.11 24.47
CA ILE A 91 8.82 -1.17 24.79
C ILE A 91 8.43 -0.39 23.53
N ALA A 92 7.43 -0.89 22.82
CA ALA A 92 6.81 -0.31 21.62
C ALA A 92 5.36 -0.79 21.51
N PRO A 93 4.54 -0.29 20.59
CA PRO A 93 3.27 -0.93 20.23
C PRO A 93 3.49 -2.41 19.88
N ILE A 94 2.70 -3.28 20.51
CA ILE A 94 2.83 -4.73 20.35
C ILE A 94 1.66 -5.24 19.51
N TYR A 95 1.94 -6.09 18.52
CA TYR A 95 0.95 -6.65 17.61
C TYR A 95 1.25 -8.11 17.25
N THR A 96 0.28 -8.76 16.61
CA THR A 96 0.43 -10.08 16.01
C THR A 96 -0.33 -10.15 14.68
N GLY A 97 0.14 -10.95 13.74
CA GLY A 97 -0.54 -11.18 12.47
C GLY A 97 -1.71 -12.16 12.64
N THR A 98 -2.94 -11.72 12.34
CA THR A 98 -4.17 -12.50 12.48
C THR A 98 -5.09 -12.37 11.27
N GLY A 99 -4.52 -12.02 10.12
CA GLY A 99 -5.28 -11.63 8.94
C GLY A 99 -6.02 -12.76 8.21
N TRP A 100 -5.96 -14.00 8.68
CA TRP A 100 -6.56 -15.16 8.02
C TRP A 100 -6.73 -16.35 8.96
N GLY A 101 -7.60 -17.29 8.52
CA GLY A 101 -7.86 -18.53 9.21
C GLY A 101 -8.30 -18.35 10.64
N GLY A 102 -7.94 -19.30 11.47
CA GLY A 102 -8.16 -19.28 12.91
C GLY A 102 -7.02 -18.68 13.71
N ALA A 103 -6.18 -17.82 13.10
CA ALA A 103 -5.06 -17.18 13.81
C ALA A 103 -5.56 -16.45 15.07
N GLN A 104 -4.88 -16.69 16.19
CA GLN A 104 -5.30 -16.23 17.50
C GLN A 104 -4.62 -14.92 17.89
N ALA A 105 -5.38 -14.04 18.51
CA ALA A 105 -4.89 -12.83 19.14
C ALA A 105 -5.67 -12.55 20.44
N SER A 106 -5.04 -11.85 21.35
CA SER A 106 -5.71 -11.29 22.53
C SER A 106 -5.84 -9.78 22.31
N PRO A 107 -6.95 -9.27 21.74
CA PRO A 107 -7.05 -7.87 21.30
C PRO A 107 -6.99 -6.86 22.45
N ASP A 108 -7.35 -7.25 23.66
CA ASP A 108 -7.19 -6.43 24.86
C ASP A 108 -5.71 -6.31 25.29
N THR A 109 -4.85 -7.16 24.74
CA THR A 109 -3.44 -7.27 25.10
C THR A 109 -2.53 -6.81 23.95
N VAL A 110 -2.80 -7.23 22.71
CA VAL A 110 -2.01 -6.94 21.52
C VAL A 110 -2.91 -6.48 20.39
N LEU A 111 -2.37 -5.68 19.48
CA LEU A 111 -3.11 -5.26 18.27
C LEU A 111 -3.10 -6.40 17.25
N PRO A 112 -4.25 -6.94 16.82
CA PRO A 112 -4.31 -7.85 15.70
C PRO A 112 -4.14 -7.10 14.39
N LEU A 113 -3.33 -7.63 13.46
CA LEU A 113 -3.14 -7.09 12.12
C LEU A 113 -3.60 -8.08 11.06
N TRP A 114 -4.10 -7.55 9.95
CA TRP A 114 -4.62 -8.30 8.83
C TRP A 114 -3.61 -8.44 7.70
N GLY A 115 -4.03 -9.10 6.65
CA GLY A 115 -3.33 -9.25 5.38
C GLY A 115 -4.27 -9.71 4.27
N GLY A 116 -3.70 -10.27 3.23
CA GLY A 116 -4.42 -10.88 2.13
C GLY A 116 -3.50 -11.18 0.96
N TYR A 117 -3.76 -12.28 0.29
CA TYR A 117 -2.99 -12.76 -0.85
C TYR A 117 -3.91 -13.17 -1.99
N ALA A 118 -3.50 -12.91 -3.21
CA ALA A 118 -4.23 -13.27 -4.42
C ALA A 118 -3.61 -14.41 -5.22
N PHE A 119 -2.36 -14.76 -4.95
CA PHE A 119 -1.61 -15.80 -5.64
C PHE A 119 -1.17 -16.84 -4.61
N TRP A 120 -1.87 -17.96 -4.53
CA TRP A 120 -1.71 -18.97 -3.49
C TRP A 120 -0.96 -20.21 -3.99
N PRO A 121 0.38 -20.28 -3.95
CA PRO A 121 1.09 -21.43 -4.46
C PRO A 121 0.84 -22.71 -3.64
N TRP A 122 0.49 -22.58 -2.35
CA TRP A 122 0.25 -23.70 -1.43
C TRP A 122 -0.98 -24.52 -1.76
N ILE A 123 -2.00 -23.98 -2.43
CA ILE A 123 -3.21 -24.75 -2.78
C ILE A 123 -2.90 -25.94 -3.70
N PHE A 124 -1.81 -25.87 -4.47
CA PHE A 124 -1.38 -26.92 -5.39
C PHE A 124 -0.74 -28.13 -4.69
N TYR A 125 -0.65 -28.14 -3.36
CA TYR A 125 -0.43 -29.39 -2.60
C TYR A 125 -1.62 -30.34 -2.73
N ASP A 126 -2.83 -29.83 -2.88
CA ASP A 126 -3.97 -30.63 -3.29
C ASP A 126 -3.86 -30.97 -4.78
N GLU A 127 -3.64 -32.26 -5.08
CA GLU A 127 -3.47 -32.72 -6.45
C GLU A 127 -4.72 -32.62 -7.33
N SER A 128 -5.88 -32.44 -6.72
CA SER A 128 -7.14 -32.21 -7.43
C SER A 128 -7.22 -30.82 -8.06
N ILE A 129 -6.52 -29.82 -7.49
CA ILE A 129 -6.50 -28.45 -7.99
C ILE A 129 -5.55 -28.36 -9.19
N LYS A 130 -6.08 -28.03 -10.36
CA LYS A 130 -5.34 -27.91 -11.62
C LYS A 130 -5.07 -26.48 -12.02
N GLU A 131 -5.95 -25.56 -11.62
CA GLU A 131 -5.88 -24.14 -11.96
C GLU A 131 -6.11 -23.31 -10.71
N HIS A 132 -5.46 -22.15 -10.62
CA HIS A 132 -5.67 -21.24 -9.50
C HIS A 132 -7.04 -20.58 -9.62
N PRO A 133 -7.86 -20.57 -8.55
CA PRO A 133 -9.15 -19.89 -8.58
C PRO A 133 -8.97 -18.38 -8.62
N VAL A 134 -9.95 -17.69 -9.14
CA VAL A 134 -10.08 -16.24 -9.02
C VAL A 134 -10.35 -15.89 -7.56
N THR A 135 -9.63 -14.92 -6.99
CA THR A 135 -9.77 -14.61 -5.58
C THR A 135 -10.71 -13.44 -5.31
N PRO A 136 -11.35 -13.37 -4.13
CA PRO A 136 -12.20 -12.24 -3.74
C PRO A 136 -11.39 -11.05 -3.17
N GLU A 137 -10.07 -11.04 -3.31
CA GLU A 137 -9.19 -10.01 -2.73
C GLU A 137 -9.35 -8.64 -3.37
N PHE A 138 -9.92 -8.56 -4.59
CA PHE A 138 -10.10 -7.32 -5.37
C PHE A 138 -11.55 -6.83 -5.40
N ILE A 139 -12.36 -7.24 -4.42
CA ILE A 139 -13.74 -6.78 -4.22
C ILE A 139 -13.80 -5.84 -3.02
N TYR A 140 -14.47 -4.70 -3.16
CA TYR A 140 -14.70 -3.79 -2.03
C TYR A 140 -15.72 -4.39 -1.07
N ARG A 141 -15.34 -4.54 0.19
CA ARG A 141 -16.16 -5.13 1.25
C ARG A 141 -15.76 -4.62 2.63
N ASN A 142 -16.57 -4.91 3.62
CA ASN A 142 -16.22 -4.68 5.02
C ASN A 142 -15.30 -5.79 5.52
N TYR A 143 -13.99 -5.55 5.50
CA TYR A 143 -12.97 -6.51 5.93
C TYR A 143 -12.97 -6.85 7.43
N ARG A 144 -13.79 -6.17 8.24
CA ARG A 144 -13.98 -6.53 9.65
C ARG A 144 -15.00 -7.65 9.87
N LYS A 145 -15.82 -7.94 8.85
CA LYS A 145 -16.72 -9.10 8.90
C LYS A 145 -15.94 -10.38 8.61
N PRO A 146 -16.39 -11.53 9.16
CA PRO A 146 -15.85 -12.83 8.76
C PRO A 146 -15.86 -13.00 7.24
N THR A 147 -14.83 -13.63 6.71
CA THR A 147 -14.68 -13.89 5.28
C THR A 147 -14.29 -15.35 5.07
N TYR A 148 -14.12 -15.78 3.83
CA TYR A 148 -13.72 -17.14 3.46
C TYR A 148 -12.42 -17.63 4.13
N ASN A 149 -11.55 -16.72 4.55
CA ASN A 149 -10.27 -16.99 5.18
C ASN A 149 -10.00 -16.12 6.44
N PHE A 150 -11.06 -15.61 7.07
CA PHE A 150 -10.94 -14.81 8.29
C PHE A 150 -12.12 -15.12 9.21
N GLU A 151 -11.85 -15.85 10.29
CA GLU A 151 -12.79 -16.20 11.35
C GLU A 151 -12.21 -15.75 12.69
N PRO A 152 -12.35 -14.45 13.05
CA PRO A 152 -11.75 -13.93 14.27
C PRO A 152 -12.38 -14.52 15.51
N THR A 153 -11.55 -14.80 16.53
CA THR A 153 -11.98 -15.23 17.86
C THR A 153 -12.25 -14.06 18.81
N TYR A 154 -12.30 -12.85 18.26
CA TYR A 154 -12.52 -11.58 18.98
C TYR A 154 -13.47 -10.69 18.18
N ASP A 155 -14.00 -9.64 18.81
CA ASP A 155 -14.79 -8.62 18.11
C ASP A 155 -13.88 -7.70 17.27
N SER A 156 -13.78 -7.97 15.99
CA SER A 156 -12.98 -7.24 15.02
C SER A 156 -13.41 -5.77 14.82
N THR A 157 -14.60 -5.39 15.32
CA THR A 157 -15.08 -4.00 15.24
C THR A 157 -14.48 -3.10 16.31
N THR A 158 -13.94 -3.67 17.37
CA THR A 158 -13.33 -2.94 18.51
C THR A 158 -11.89 -2.52 18.27
N VAL A 159 -11.25 -3.01 17.21
CA VAL A 159 -9.84 -2.76 16.89
C VAL A 159 -9.70 -2.03 15.54
N PRO A 160 -8.64 -1.24 15.32
CA PRO A 160 -8.39 -0.61 14.04
C PRO A 160 -8.13 -1.67 12.96
N PHE A 161 -8.60 -1.43 11.74
CA PHE A 161 -8.24 -2.25 10.58
C PHE A 161 -6.84 -1.83 10.11
N ALA A 162 -5.89 -2.73 10.26
CA ALA A 162 -4.47 -2.52 9.93
C ALA A 162 -3.91 -3.80 9.28
N CYS A 163 -3.13 -3.68 8.22
CA CYS A 163 -2.55 -4.81 7.49
C CYS A 163 -1.04 -4.85 7.65
N CYS A 164 -0.49 -5.99 8.03
CA CYS A 164 0.96 -6.24 8.03
C CYS A 164 1.44 -7.07 6.84
N GLU A 165 0.53 -7.83 6.21
CA GLU A 165 0.87 -8.79 5.15
C GLU A 165 -0.09 -8.68 3.96
N MET A 166 -0.15 -7.52 3.28
CA MET A 166 -0.77 -7.47 1.96
C MET A 166 0.18 -8.05 0.92
N GLY A 167 -0.34 -8.80 -0.03
CA GLY A 167 0.46 -9.41 -1.09
C GLY A 167 1.27 -8.38 -1.89
N GLY A 168 2.50 -8.15 -1.48
CA GLY A 168 3.48 -7.25 -2.13
C GLY A 168 4.50 -8.01 -2.95
N GLY A 169 4.55 -9.30 -2.76
CA GLY A 169 5.34 -10.27 -3.46
C GLY A 169 4.81 -11.67 -3.19
N MET A 170 5.27 -12.67 -3.92
CA MET A 170 4.90 -14.07 -3.68
C MET A 170 5.93 -15.01 -4.25
N THR A 171 6.19 -16.09 -3.52
CA THR A 171 7.05 -17.18 -3.97
C THR A 171 6.37 -18.03 -5.06
N VAL A 172 7.17 -18.69 -5.86
CA VAL A 172 6.71 -19.70 -6.83
C VAL A 172 6.95 -21.10 -6.30
N PHE A 173 6.06 -22.04 -6.65
CA PHE A 173 6.21 -23.47 -6.39
C PHE A 173 6.44 -24.24 -7.69
N TYR A 174 6.88 -25.48 -7.63
CA TYR A 174 7.09 -26.31 -8.82
C TYR A 174 5.83 -26.44 -9.69
N LYS A 175 4.66 -26.53 -9.07
CA LYS A 175 3.39 -26.69 -9.76
C LYS A 175 2.73 -25.36 -10.15
N TYR A 176 3.21 -24.23 -9.60
CA TYR A 176 2.63 -22.91 -9.85
C TYR A 176 3.73 -21.86 -9.98
N ARG A 177 4.18 -21.67 -11.21
CA ARG A 177 5.23 -20.72 -11.59
C ARG A 177 4.64 -19.56 -12.35
N PHE A 178 4.13 -18.60 -11.64
CA PHE A 178 3.55 -17.39 -12.18
C PHE A 178 4.56 -16.23 -12.15
N GLN A 179 4.30 -15.24 -12.97
CA GLN A 179 4.89 -13.91 -12.84
C GLN A 179 3.87 -13.02 -12.14
N LEU A 180 4.27 -12.39 -11.04
CA LEU A 180 3.38 -11.50 -10.29
C LEU A 180 3.06 -10.25 -11.12
N PRO A 181 1.79 -9.99 -11.45
CA PRO A 181 1.41 -8.75 -12.13
C PRO A 181 1.64 -7.56 -11.20
N TYR A 182 2.41 -6.56 -11.63
CA TYR A 182 2.76 -5.41 -10.80
C TYR A 182 1.54 -4.57 -10.38
N HIS A 183 0.50 -4.53 -11.22
CA HIS A 183 -0.78 -3.89 -10.91
C HIS A 183 -1.48 -4.50 -9.70
N SER A 184 -1.32 -5.80 -9.45
CA SER A 184 -1.97 -6.52 -8.35
C SER A 184 -1.62 -5.92 -6.99
N VAL A 185 -0.39 -5.44 -6.83
CA VAL A 185 0.11 -4.92 -5.55
C VAL A 185 -0.54 -3.57 -5.23
N GLU A 186 -0.62 -2.66 -6.22
CA GLU A 186 -1.30 -1.38 -6.08
C GLU A 186 -2.81 -1.56 -5.89
N ALA A 187 -3.44 -2.46 -6.66
CA ALA A 187 -4.86 -2.77 -6.54
C ALA A 187 -5.20 -3.37 -5.16
N MET A 188 -4.36 -4.27 -4.62
CA MET A 188 -4.54 -4.82 -3.28
C MET A 188 -4.52 -3.70 -2.23
N ALA A 189 -3.56 -2.79 -2.30
CA ALA A 189 -3.48 -1.65 -1.40
C ALA A 189 -4.70 -0.73 -1.55
N ASN A 190 -5.14 -0.44 -2.78
CA ASN A 190 -6.34 0.34 -3.07
C ASN A 190 -7.57 -0.27 -2.36
N ILE A 191 -7.81 -1.57 -2.54
CA ILE A 191 -8.95 -2.28 -1.93
C ILE A 191 -8.91 -2.23 -0.39
N LYS A 192 -7.77 -2.56 0.22
CA LYS A 192 -7.66 -2.61 1.69
C LYS A 192 -7.80 -1.21 2.31
N VAL A 193 -7.18 -0.21 1.69
CA VAL A 193 -7.28 1.18 2.15
C VAL A 193 -8.70 1.73 1.98
N ALA A 194 -9.36 1.43 0.87
CA ALA A 194 -10.78 1.76 0.68
C ALA A 194 -11.67 1.11 1.75
N GLY A 195 -11.36 -0.13 2.15
CA GLY A 195 -12.04 -0.85 3.22
C GLY A 195 -11.78 -0.32 4.64
N GLY A 196 -10.98 0.73 4.80
CA GLY A 196 -10.72 1.37 6.09
C GLY A 196 -9.35 1.09 6.70
N CYS A 197 -8.44 0.43 5.97
CA CYS A 197 -7.09 0.17 6.45
C CYS A 197 -6.31 1.48 6.66
N ASN A 198 -5.74 1.65 7.85
CA ASN A 198 -4.96 2.83 8.24
C ASN A 198 -3.46 2.53 8.48
N PHE A 199 -3.08 1.27 8.42
CA PHE A 199 -1.69 0.82 8.49
C PHE A 199 -1.46 -0.16 7.35
N VAL A 200 -0.50 0.16 6.47
CA VAL A 200 -0.27 -0.54 5.20
C VAL A 200 1.09 -1.22 5.24
N GLY A 201 1.09 -2.53 5.38
CA GLY A 201 2.28 -3.38 5.36
C GLY A 201 2.16 -4.46 4.28
N TYR A 202 3.28 -4.83 3.69
CA TYR A 202 3.35 -5.77 2.56
C TYR A 202 4.16 -7.01 2.92
N TYR A 203 3.71 -8.15 2.46
CA TYR A 203 4.50 -9.38 2.42
C TYR A 203 4.73 -9.80 0.96
N VAL A 204 5.92 -9.49 0.40
CA VAL A 204 6.99 -8.68 0.99
C VAL A 204 7.22 -7.43 0.16
N PHE A 205 7.65 -6.32 0.79
CA PHE A 205 8.03 -5.10 0.07
C PHE A 205 9.47 -5.20 -0.47
N HIS A 206 10.35 -5.82 0.29
CA HIS A 206 11.76 -6.05 -0.04
C HIS A 206 12.06 -7.54 0.10
N GLY A 207 12.64 -8.11 -0.93
CA GLY A 207 13.15 -9.48 -0.90
C GLY A 207 14.44 -9.61 -0.08
N GLY A 208 14.93 -10.82 0.05
CA GLY A 208 16.14 -11.08 0.79
C GLY A 208 16.74 -12.46 0.49
N SER A 209 17.81 -12.80 1.19
CA SER A 209 18.44 -14.12 1.13
C SER A 209 18.30 -14.80 2.48
N ASN A 210 17.90 -16.06 2.48
CA ASN A 210 17.88 -16.85 3.71
C ASN A 210 19.31 -17.14 4.17
N PRO A 211 19.59 -17.02 5.48
CA PRO A 211 20.90 -17.30 6.02
C PRO A 211 21.24 -18.79 5.94
N LEU A 212 22.50 -19.11 5.73
CA LEU A 212 23.01 -20.45 5.86
C LEU A 212 22.94 -20.92 7.32
N GLY A 213 22.22 -22.02 7.57
CA GLY A 213 22.12 -22.60 8.89
C GLY A 213 23.37 -23.39 9.28
N LEU A 214 23.63 -23.53 10.59
CA LEU A 214 24.77 -24.31 11.09
C LEU A 214 24.61 -25.82 10.88
N LYS A 215 23.38 -26.32 10.91
CA LYS A 215 23.07 -27.76 10.80
C LYS A 215 22.27 -28.10 9.56
N THR A 216 21.48 -27.17 9.08
CA THR A 216 20.71 -27.27 7.83
C THR A 216 21.19 -26.21 6.87
N PRO A 217 21.26 -26.46 5.55
CA PRO A 217 21.84 -25.50 4.61
C PRO A 217 21.07 -24.18 4.59
N TYR A 218 19.74 -24.22 4.63
CA TYR A 218 18.88 -23.04 4.55
C TYR A 218 17.57 -23.24 5.32
N LEU A 219 16.85 -22.15 5.54
CA LEU A 219 15.49 -22.21 6.04
C LEU A 219 14.62 -23.02 5.07
N ASN A 220 13.88 -23.96 5.63
CA ASN A 220 13.00 -24.83 4.87
C ASN A 220 11.56 -24.32 5.01
N GLU A 221 11.06 -23.74 3.96
CA GLU A 221 9.66 -23.33 3.85
C GLU A 221 8.98 -24.19 2.79
N ASN A 222 7.80 -24.74 3.13
CA ASN A 222 7.01 -25.57 2.22
C ASN A 222 7.80 -26.74 1.60
N ALA A 223 8.51 -27.49 2.44
CA ALA A 223 9.27 -28.69 2.09
C ALA A 223 10.41 -28.47 1.08
N THR A 224 10.77 -27.23 0.77
CA THR A 224 11.85 -26.91 -0.16
C THR A 224 12.84 -25.96 0.48
N PRO A 225 14.13 -26.32 0.61
CA PRO A 225 15.13 -25.36 1.05
C PRO A 225 15.18 -24.18 0.08
N LYS A 226 15.10 -22.95 0.61
CA LYS A 226 15.15 -21.74 -0.19
C LYS A 226 16.35 -20.88 0.20
N ILE A 227 17.16 -20.55 -0.79
CA ILE A 227 18.22 -19.56 -0.67
C ILE A 227 17.63 -18.19 -0.87
N SER A 228 17.00 -17.96 -2.01
CA SER A 228 16.40 -16.71 -2.38
C SER A 228 15.03 -16.53 -1.71
N TYR A 229 14.84 -15.36 -1.14
CA TYR A 229 13.56 -14.83 -0.66
C TYR A 229 13.17 -13.60 -1.47
N ASP A 230 13.45 -13.59 -2.76
CA ASP A 230 13.13 -12.48 -3.67
C ASP A 230 11.63 -12.22 -3.76
N TYR A 231 10.84 -13.28 -3.84
CA TYR A 231 9.37 -13.28 -3.85
C TYR A 231 8.74 -12.33 -4.86
N GLN A 232 9.48 -11.89 -5.89
CA GLN A 232 9.03 -10.91 -6.87
C GLN A 232 8.60 -9.58 -6.21
N ALA A 233 9.20 -9.26 -5.07
CA ALA A 233 8.90 -8.08 -4.27
C ALA A 233 9.17 -6.77 -5.03
N ALA A 234 8.60 -5.68 -4.53
CA ALA A 234 8.80 -4.33 -5.09
C ALA A 234 10.28 -3.95 -5.18
N ILE A 235 11.08 -4.33 -4.18
CA ILE A 235 12.53 -4.32 -4.21
C ILE A 235 13.00 -5.78 -4.12
N GLY A 236 13.70 -6.26 -5.11
CA GLY A 236 14.18 -7.62 -5.17
C GLY A 236 15.32 -7.92 -4.20
N GLU A 237 15.71 -9.21 -4.12
CA GLU A 237 16.72 -9.73 -3.21
C GLU A 237 18.04 -8.94 -3.22
N PHE A 238 18.47 -8.48 -4.42
CA PHE A 238 19.72 -7.74 -4.62
C PHE A 238 19.49 -6.26 -4.94
N GLY A 239 18.35 -5.69 -4.54
CA GLY A 239 18.07 -4.27 -4.70
C GLY A 239 17.40 -3.90 -6.04
N GLN A 240 17.02 -4.86 -6.88
CA GLN A 240 16.33 -4.58 -8.14
C GLN A 240 14.99 -3.88 -7.86
N VAL A 241 14.78 -2.72 -8.46
CA VAL A 241 13.53 -1.96 -8.35
C VAL A 241 12.58 -2.37 -9.47
N ARG A 242 11.37 -2.82 -9.11
CA ARG A 242 10.33 -3.25 -10.05
C ARG A 242 9.26 -2.19 -10.22
N GLU A 243 8.43 -2.32 -11.24
CA GLU A 243 7.29 -1.40 -11.45
C GLU A 243 6.34 -1.35 -10.26
N SER A 244 6.14 -2.47 -9.55
CA SER A 244 5.36 -2.48 -8.30
C SER A 244 5.89 -1.49 -7.27
N TYR A 245 7.21 -1.27 -7.18
CA TYR A 245 7.77 -0.21 -6.35
C TYR A 245 7.34 1.18 -6.82
N ALA A 246 7.41 1.45 -8.12
CA ALA A 246 7.02 2.75 -8.68
C ALA A 246 5.54 3.05 -8.40
N ARG A 247 4.65 2.06 -8.56
CA ARG A 247 3.22 2.15 -8.25
C ARG A 247 2.98 2.41 -6.76
N LEU A 248 3.62 1.66 -5.88
CA LEU A 248 3.52 1.86 -4.43
C LEU A 248 4.13 3.19 -3.98
N LYS A 249 5.25 3.61 -4.57
CA LYS A 249 5.90 4.90 -4.27
C LYS A 249 4.93 6.07 -4.44
N ARG A 250 4.23 6.16 -5.59
CA ARG A 250 3.26 7.23 -5.83
C ARG A 250 2.08 7.18 -4.85
N LEU A 251 1.64 5.98 -4.50
CA LEU A 251 0.58 5.76 -3.52
C LEU A 251 1.03 6.17 -2.09
N HIS A 252 2.26 5.82 -1.71
CA HIS A 252 2.83 6.22 -0.42
C HIS A 252 3.06 7.74 -0.33
N TYR A 253 3.45 8.41 -1.41
CA TYR A 253 3.50 9.87 -1.43
C TYR A 253 2.13 10.48 -1.17
N PHE A 254 1.07 9.92 -1.75
CA PHE A 254 -0.30 10.36 -1.48
C PHE A 254 -0.67 10.20 -0.01
N PHE A 255 -0.51 9.01 0.56
CA PHE A 255 -0.85 8.76 1.96
C PHE A 255 -0.08 9.69 2.92
N ASN A 256 1.22 9.86 2.71
CA ASN A 256 2.04 10.72 3.55
C ASN A 256 1.66 12.21 3.44
N SER A 257 1.33 12.68 2.23
CA SER A 257 1.04 14.08 1.99
C SER A 257 -0.38 14.49 2.40
N PHE A 258 -1.34 13.56 2.33
CA PHE A 258 -2.76 13.83 2.56
C PHE A 258 -3.34 13.06 3.76
N GLN A 259 -2.51 12.61 4.69
CA GLN A 259 -2.95 11.88 5.89
C GLN A 259 -4.00 12.63 6.72
N LYS A 260 -3.90 13.96 6.81
CA LYS A 260 -4.85 14.80 7.58
C LYS A 260 -6.22 14.84 6.95
N GLU A 261 -6.28 14.79 5.63
CA GLU A 261 -7.52 14.76 4.85
C GLU A 261 -8.09 13.35 4.78
N PHE A 262 -7.22 12.31 4.80
CA PHE A 262 -7.56 10.92 4.56
C PHE A 262 -7.91 10.15 5.83
N CYS A 263 -7.10 10.20 6.89
CA CYS A 263 -7.27 9.37 8.08
C CYS A 263 -8.63 9.54 8.80
N PRO A 264 -9.26 10.73 8.85
CA PRO A 264 -10.55 10.90 9.48
C PRO A 264 -11.73 10.30 8.72
N THR A 265 -11.53 9.87 7.47
CA THR A 265 -12.62 9.41 6.60
C THR A 265 -13.13 8.03 7.00
N GLN A 266 -14.42 7.80 6.77
CA GLN A 266 -15.09 6.53 6.94
C GLN A 266 -15.36 5.88 5.58
N THR A 267 -15.38 4.55 5.53
CA THR A 267 -15.71 3.79 4.33
C THR A 267 -17.23 3.74 4.13
N ILE A 268 -17.68 4.07 2.93
CA ILE A 268 -19.03 3.83 2.43
C ILE A 268 -18.93 2.92 1.22
N LEU A 269 -19.64 1.82 1.29
CA LEU A 269 -19.79 0.87 0.17
C LEU A 269 -21.09 1.16 -0.57
N PRO A 270 -21.08 1.18 -1.90
CA PRO A 270 -22.33 1.20 -2.67
C PRO A 270 -23.21 0.00 -2.36
N GLU A 271 -24.52 0.17 -2.55
CA GLU A 271 -25.47 -0.94 -2.44
C GLU A 271 -25.07 -2.08 -3.41
N GLY A 272 -25.03 -3.31 -2.91
CA GLY A 272 -24.63 -4.48 -3.69
C GLY A 272 -23.12 -4.66 -3.92
N ALA A 273 -22.26 -3.76 -3.42
CA ALA A 273 -20.80 -3.88 -3.64
C ALA A 273 -20.22 -5.18 -3.08
N GLU A 274 -20.73 -5.64 -1.93
CA GLU A 274 -20.27 -6.89 -1.29
C GLU A 274 -20.83 -8.16 -1.98
N ASP A 275 -21.83 -8.01 -2.86
CA ASP A 275 -22.45 -9.13 -3.59
C ASP A 275 -21.78 -9.41 -4.94
N ILE A 276 -20.89 -8.52 -5.39
CA ILE A 276 -20.14 -8.67 -6.64
C ILE A 276 -19.23 -9.90 -6.52
N LEU A 277 -19.37 -10.84 -7.44
CA LEU A 277 -18.48 -12.00 -7.49
C LEU A 277 -17.14 -11.64 -8.13
N PRO A 278 -16.05 -12.32 -7.76
CA PRO A 278 -14.73 -12.11 -8.40
C PRO A 278 -14.77 -12.28 -9.92
N THR A 279 -15.66 -13.13 -10.42
CA THR A 279 -15.87 -13.39 -11.86
C THR A 279 -16.68 -12.32 -12.57
N ASP A 280 -17.33 -11.40 -11.84
CA ASP A 280 -18.15 -10.33 -12.43
C ASP A 280 -17.25 -9.15 -12.83
N VAL A 281 -16.35 -9.40 -13.78
CA VAL A 281 -15.37 -8.41 -14.24
C VAL A 281 -15.97 -7.30 -15.09
N GLU A 282 -17.21 -7.43 -15.54
CA GLU A 282 -17.93 -6.37 -16.29
C GLU A 282 -18.45 -5.26 -15.35
N GLN A 283 -18.73 -5.57 -14.11
CA GLN A 283 -19.28 -4.59 -13.16
C GLN A 283 -18.23 -3.57 -12.74
N LEU A 284 -18.67 -2.31 -12.57
CA LEU A 284 -17.85 -1.26 -11.99
C LEU A 284 -17.72 -1.47 -10.49
N ARG A 285 -16.48 -1.56 -10.01
CA ARG A 285 -16.16 -1.73 -8.58
C ARG A 285 -15.63 -0.44 -8.02
N TYR A 286 -16.31 0.11 -7.02
CA TYR A 286 -15.87 1.32 -6.34
C TYR A 286 -16.30 1.36 -4.87
N ALA A 287 -15.62 2.20 -4.10
CA ALA A 287 -15.95 2.53 -2.72
C ALA A 287 -15.63 3.99 -2.47
N VAL A 288 -16.16 4.55 -1.39
CA VAL A 288 -15.92 5.96 -1.03
C VAL A 288 -15.35 6.03 0.39
N ARG A 289 -14.32 6.82 0.57
CA ARG A 289 -13.83 7.25 1.89
C ARG A 289 -14.24 8.70 2.09
N ILE A 290 -15.07 8.98 3.11
CA ILE A 290 -15.69 10.28 3.31
C ILE A 290 -15.58 10.76 4.77
N ASP A 291 -15.26 12.04 4.95
CA ASP A 291 -15.43 12.81 6.19
C ASP A 291 -16.38 13.96 5.90
N LYS A 292 -17.61 13.91 6.46
CA LYS A 292 -18.71 14.84 6.16
C LYS A 292 -19.03 14.83 4.66
N ASN A 293 -18.70 15.89 3.93
CA ASN A 293 -19.01 16.07 2.51
C ASN A 293 -17.76 16.08 1.61
N LYS A 294 -16.60 15.67 2.12
CA LYS A 294 -15.32 15.61 1.39
C LYS A 294 -14.68 14.24 1.49
N GLY A 295 -13.91 13.86 0.49
CA GLY A 295 -13.24 12.58 0.55
C GLY A 295 -12.63 12.11 -0.76
N PHE A 296 -12.65 10.78 -0.93
CA PHE A 296 -11.98 10.10 -2.02
C PHE A 296 -12.84 8.94 -2.53
N ILE A 297 -12.92 8.81 -3.84
CA ILE A 297 -13.56 7.68 -4.53
C ILE A 297 -12.46 6.72 -4.95
N PHE A 298 -12.57 5.47 -4.55
CA PHE A 298 -11.69 4.38 -4.93
C PHE A 298 -12.36 3.58 -6.04
N ILE A 299 -11.66 3.34 -7.14
CA ILE A 299 -12.14 2.55 -8.27
C ILE A 299 -11.10 1.48 -8.55
N ASN A 300 -11.54 0.24 -8.73
CA ASN A 300 -10.67 -0.88 -9.06
C ASN A 300 -11.17 -1.62 -10.31
N ASN A 301 -10.32 -1.74 -11.32
CA ASN A 301 -10.55 -2.53 -12.52
C ASN A 301 -9.53 -3.67 -12.69
N TYR A 302 -8.91 -4.08 -11.58
CA TYR A 302 -8.02 -5.23 -11.54
C TYR A 302 -8.73 -6.45 -10.94
N GLN A 303 -8.46 -7.62 -11.51
CA GLN A 303 -8.80 -8.92 -10.94
C GLN A 303 -7.66 -9.91 -11.20
N ASP A 304 -7.31 -10.72 -10.22
CA ASP A 304 -6.34 -11.80 -10.40
C ASP A 304 -6.94 -12.94 -11.25
N HIS A 305 -6.11 -13.59 -12.06
CA HIS A 305 -6.43 -14.76 -12.89
C HIS A 305 -7.57 -14.56 -13.91
N LEU A 306 -8.07 -13.34 -14.04
CA LEU A 306 -9.01 -12.91 -15.08
C LEU A 306 -8.63 -11.52 -15.57
N VAL A 307 -8.88 -11.25 -16.83
CA VAL A 307 -8.72 -9.91 -17.41
C VAL A 307 -10.05 -9.17 -17.33
N SER A 308 -10.08 -8.05 -16.62
CA SER A 308 -11.21 -7.13 -16.63
C SER A 308 -11.16 -6.28 -17.89
N PRO A 309 -12.27 -6.07 -18.63
CA PRO A 309 -12.29 -5.14 -19.75
C PRO A 309 -12.14 -3.70 -19.28
N ASP A 310 -11.77 -2.80 -20.21
CA ASP A 310 -11.79 -1.37 -19.96
C ASP A 310 -13.19 -0.94 -19.50
N LYS A 311 -13.26 -0.09 -18.49
CA LYS A 311 -14.49 0.58 -18.07
C LYS A 311 -14.57 1.93 -18.78
N ASN A 312 -15.55 2.09 -19.62
CA ASN A 312 -15.68 3.28 -20.45
C ASN A 312 -17.00 4.00 -20.22
N ASP A 313 -16.97 5.33 -20.41
CA ASP A 313 -18.15 6.19 -20.50
C ASP A 313 -19.12 6.09 -19.32
N PHE A 314 -18.59 6.16 -18.07
CA PHE A 314 -19.40 6.16 -16.87
C PHE A 314 -19.26 7.46 -16.06
N ASN A 315 -20.24 7.73 -15.20
CA ASN A 315 -20.21 8.82 -14.23
C ASN A 315 -20.57 8.26 -12.85
N LEU A 316 -20.09 8.91 -11.80
CA LEU A 316 -20.46 8.61 -10.43
C LEU A 316 -21.24 9.77 -9.83
N THR A 317 -22.35 9.47 -9.14
CA THR A 317 -23.14 10.46 -8.46
C THR A 317 -23.11 10.22 -6.98
N LEU A 318 -22.63 11.20 -6.21
CA LEU A 318 -22.58 11.18 -4.75
C LEU A 318 -23.73 12.02 -4.19
N SER A 319 -24.59 11.39 -3.39
CA SER A 319 -25.61 12.09 -2.59
C SER A 319 -24.99 12.51 -1.27
N LEU A 320 -24.57 13.75 -1.17
CA LEU A 320 -24.00 14.34 0.04
C LEU A 320 -25.09 15.02 0.89
N SER A 321 -24.77 15.46 2.11
CA SER A 321 -25.77 16.02 3.03
C SER A 321 -26.41 17.32 2.52
N ASP A 322 -25.69 18.11 1.71
CA ASP A 322 -26.05 19.45 1.25
C ASP A 322 -26.04 19.61 -0.27
N GLU A 323 -25.57 18.61 -1.01
CA GLU A 323 -25.54 18.63 -2.46
C GLU A 323 -25.55 17.23 -3.08
N THR A 324 -25.89 17.18 -4.35
CA THR A 324 -25.63 16.01 -5.21
C THR A 324 -24.48 16.36 -6.15
N LEU A 325 -23.41 15.57 -6.12
CA LEU A 325 -22.21 15.79 -6.92
C LEU A 325 -22.06 14.70 -7.98
N THR A 326 -22.12 15.07 -9.25
CA THR A 326 -21.83 14.16 -10.37
C THR A 326 -20.38 14.35 -10.80
N ILE A 327 -19.66 13.25 -10.99
CA ILE A 327 -18.24 13.23 -11.32
C ILE A 327 -18.00 12.35 -12.56
N PRO A 328 -17.46 12.91 -13.63
CA PRO A 328 -17.30 14.33 -13.91
C PRO A 328 -18.61 14.98 -14.41
N GLU A 329 -18.64 16.31 -14.48
CA GLU A 329 -19.80 17.05 -15.00
C GLU A 329 -19.70 17.32 -16.51
N LYS A 330 -18.51 17.33 -17.10
CA LYS A 330 -18.29 17.67 -18.51
C LYS A 330 -17.95 16.48 -19.39
N ASN A 331 -17.10 15.62 -18.90
CA ASN A 331 -16.66 14.42 -19.62
C ASN A 331 -17.29 13.16 -19.02
N ASN A 332 -16.76 12.00 -19.38
CA ASN A 332 -17.04 10.71 -18.75
C ASN A 332 -15.76 10.15 -18.14
N LEU A 333 -15.90 9.35 -17.12
CA LEU A 333 -14.81 8.53 -16.58
C LEU A 333 -14.56 7.33 -17.51
N SER A 334 -13.32 6.97 -17.65
CA SER A 334 -12.90 5.69 -18.23
C SER A 334 -11.66 5.20 -17.46
N LEU A 335 -11.58 3.91 -17.19
CA LEU A 335 -10.44 3.30 -16.51
C LEU A 335 -10.03 2.06 -17.30
N ALA A 336 -8.78 2.02 -17.69
CA ALA A 336 -8.23 0.90 -18.44
C ALA A 336 -8.26 -0.40 -17.63
N SER A 337 -8.19 -1.51 -18.36
CA SER A 337 -7.98 -2.85 -17.80
C SER A 337 -6.79 -2.85 -16.84
N GLU A 338 -6.89 -3.63 -15.76
CA GLU A 338 -5.87 -3.83 -14.73
C GLU A 338 -5.49 -2.59 -13.90
N GLU A 339 -6.12 -1.44 -14.11
CA GLU A 339 -5.83 -0.22 -13.36
C GLU A 339 -6.74 -0.02 -12.14
N SER A 340 -6.25 0.74 -11.18
CA SER A 340 -7.01 1.25 -10.04
C SER A 340 -6.69 2.73 -9.80
N CYS A 341 -7.61 3.47 -9.20
CA CYS A 341 -7.38 4.89 -8.92
C CYS A 341 -8.12 5.39 -7.68
N ILE A 342 -7.71 6.59 -7.22
CA ILE A 342 -8.27 7.30 -6.07
C ILE A 342 -8.56 8.73 -6.49
N LEU A 343 -9.84 9.08 -6.66
CA LEU A 343 -10.25 10.39 -7.14
C LEU A 343 -10.73 11.27 -5.97
N PRO A 344 -10.21 12.49 -5.81
CA PRO A 344 -10.62 13.39 -4.73
C PRO A 344 -11.94 14.12 -5.05
N PHE A 345 -12.74 14.41 -4.01
CA PHE A 345 -13.88 15.29 -4.11
C PHE A 345 -14.03 16.21 -2.88
N ASN A 346 -14.51 17.42 -3.11
CA ASN A 346 -14.73 18.48 -2.12
C ASN A 346 -13.50 18.76 -1.23
N LEU A 347 -12.26 18.63 -1.79
CA LEU A 347 -11.05 18.93 -1.04
C LEU A 347 -10.72 20.42 -1.05
N THR A 348 -10.11 20.88 0.04
CA THR A 348 -9.53 22.22 0.10
C THR A 348 -8.04 22.15 -0.22
N LEU A 349 -7.62 22.78 -1.31
CA LEU A 349 -6.23 22.88 -1.73
C LEU A 349 -5.73 24.30 -1.45
N ALA A 350 -5.02 24.51 -0.34
CA ALA A 350 -4.47 25.81 0.07
C ALA A 350 -5.48 26.98 0.07
N GLY A 351 -6.74 26.67 0.41
CA GLY A 351 -7.85 27.65 0.45
C GLY A 351 -8.76 27.62 -0.78
N LEU A 352 -8.41 26.90 -1.84
CA LEU A 352 -9.30 26.65 -2.99
C LEU A 352 -10.18 25.43 -2.73
N THR A 353 -11.44 25.50 -3.10
CA THR A 353 -12.33 24.33 -3.09
C THR A 353 -12.27 23.59 -4.42
N LEU A 354 -11.64 22.42 -4.41
CA LEU A 354 -11.69 21.46 -5.51
C LEU A 354 -12.96 20.62 -5.33
N LYS A 355 -13.95 20.81 -6.21
CA LYS A 355 -15.18 20.01 -6.20
C LYS A 355 -14.90 18.56 -6.52
N TYR A 356 -14.08 18.31 -7.52
CA TYR A 356 -13.55 16.99 -7.88
C TYR A 356 -12.37 17.12 -8.84
N ALA A 357 -11.63 16.03 -8.97
CA ALA A 357 -10.71 15.81 -10.06
C ALA A 357 -10.86 14.38 -10.58
N THR A 358 -10.72 14.20 -11.90
CA THR A 358 -10.62 12.88 -12.54
C THR A 358 -9.18 12.39 -12.60
N THR A 359 -8.30 13.06 -11.89
CA THR A 359 -6.87 12.77 -11.72
C THR A 359 -6.60 12.40 -10.26
N GLN A 360 -5.59 11.56 -10.03
CA GLN A 360 -5.22 11.12 -8.69
C GLN A 360 -4.09 11.97 -8.14
N LEU A 361 -4.20 12.34 -6.85
CA LEU A 361 -3.17 13.04 -6.09
C LEU A 361 -1.93 12.14 -5.87
N ILE A 362 -0.73 12.74 -6.02
CA ILE A 362 0.54 12.11 -5.66
C ILE A 362 1.10 12.75 -4.38
N THR A 363 1.31 14.06 -4.39
CA THR A 363 1.95 14.78 -3.27
C THR A 363 1.64 16.25 -3.29
N LYS A 364 1.98 16.93 -2.20
CA LYS A 364 1.99 18.38 -2.08
C LYS A 364 3.20 18.84 -1.26
N PHE A 365 3.68 20.03 -1.53
CA PHE A 365 4.67 20.75 -0.70
C PHE A 365 4.66 22.24 -1.03
N ALA A 366 5.09 23.06 -0.06
CA ALA A 366 5.33 24.47 -0.29
C ALA A 366 6.81 24.72 -0.61
N LYS A 367 7.07 25.63 -1.54
CA LYS A 367 8.41 26.16 -1.85
C LYS A 367 8.30 27.65 -2.20
N ASP A 368 9.11 28.50 -1.58
CA ASP A 368 9.13 29.95 -1.81
C ASP A 368 7.71 30.59 -1.74
N ASP A 369 6.92 30.24 -0.70
CA ASP A 369 5.52 30.64 -0.49
C ASP A 369 4.53 30.20 -1.57
N VAL A 370 4.95 29.34 -2.50
CA VAL A 370 4.11 28.72 -3.53
C VAL A 370 3.73 27.32 -3.13
N GLU A 371 2.44 27.01 -3.17
CA GLU A 371 1.93 25.67 -2.92
C GLU A 371 1.96 24.84 -4.20
N ASN A 372 2.58 23.68 -4.16
CA ASN A 372 2.72 22.79 -5.29
C ASN A 372 1.97 21.49 -5.05
N TYR A 373 1.04 21.14 -5.94
CA TYR A 373 0.27 19.91 -5.94
C TYR A 373 0.58 19.09 -7.18
N PHE A 374 0.81 17.80 -7.01
CA PHE A 374 1.09 16.88 -8.08
C PHE A 374 -0.05 15.85 -8.20
N PHE A 375 -0.57 15.72 -9.41
CA PHE A 375 -1.57 14.75 -9.79
C PHE A 375 -1.05 13.91 -10.95
N PHE A 376 -1.67 12.79 -11.21
CA PHE A 376 -1.48 12.05 -12.44
C PHE A 376 -2.83 11.59 -13.03
N MET A 377 -2.82 11.33 -14.32
CA MET A 377 -3.95 10.77 -15.04
C MET A 377 -3.91 9.24 -14.93
N PRO A 378 -4.87 8.58 -14.26
CA PRO A 378 -5.01 7.12 -14.35
C PRO A 378 -5.17 6.70 -15.82
N GLN A 379 -4.65 5.53 -16.18
CA GLN A 379 -4.68 5.07 -17.55
C GLN A 379 -6.14 4.91 -18.05
N GLY A 380 -6.43 5.50 -19.20
CA GLY A 380 -7.77 5.56 -19.79
C GLY A 380 -8.59 6.79 -19.38
N MET A 381 -8.20 7.49 -18.30
CA MET A 381 -8.93 8.64 -17.78
C MET A 381 -8.59 9.92 -18.54
N LYS A 382 -9.62 10.77 -18.81
CA LYS A 382 -9.41 12.15 -19.28
C LYS A 382 -9.28 13.07 -18.06
N PRO A 383 -8.24 13.94 -18.01
CA PRO A 383 -8.05 14.83 -16.88
C PRO A 383 -9.08 15.98 -16.90
N GLU A 384 -9.82 16.12 -15.80
CA GLU A 384 -10.74 17.22 -15.57
C GLU A 384 -10.67 17.65 -14.12
N TYR A 385 -10.59 18.96 -13.88
CA TYR A 385 -10.70 19.55 -12.55
C TYR A 385 -11.91 20.47 -12.51
N CYS A 386 -12.68 20.43 -11.44
CA CYS A 386 -13.74 21.39 -11.17
C CYS A 386 -13.43 22.16 -9.88
N PHE A 387 -13.23 23.46 -9.97
CA PHE A 387 -13.03 24.34 -8.82
C PHE A 387 -14.23 25.28 -8.62
N VAL A 388 -14.44 25.70 -7.35
CA VAL A 388 -15.30 26.84 -7.05
C VAL A 388 -14.52 28.12 -7.36
N ASN A 389 -15.13 29.03 -8.14
CA ASN A 389 -14.44 30.19 -8.70
C ASN A 389 -14.28 31.38 -7.72
N ASP A 390 -15.01 31.43 -6.62
CA ASP A 390 -15.09 32.59 -5.71
C ASP A 390 -13.75 33.05 -5.13
N SER A 391 -12.82 32.14 -4.94
CA SER A 391 -11.51 32.41 -4.36
C SER A 391 -10.37 32.60 -5.39
N ILE A 392 -10.70 32.63 -6.69
CA ILE A 392 -9.72 32.68 -7.79
C ILE A 392 -9.70 34.07 -8.40
N SER A 393 -8.53 34.73 -8.42
CA SER A 393 -8.32 36.01 -9.08
C SER A 393 -7.70 35.87 -10.47
N ASN A 394 -6.78 34.92 -10.66
CA ASN A 394 -6.16 34.63 -11.96
C ASN A 394 -5.92 33.13 -12.11
N ILE A 395 -5.92 32.67 -13.36
CA ILE A 395 -5.67 31.27 -13.71
C ILE A 395 -5.00 31.17 -15.08
N GLU A 396 -3.94 30.38 -15.14
CA GLU A 396 -3.17 30.15 -16.36
C GLU A 396 -2.84 28.65 -16.44
N ILE A 397 -2.94 28.06 -17.62
CA ILE A 397 -2.56 26.67 -17.89
C ILE A 397 -1.54 26.63 -19.05
N SER A 398 -0.49 25.82 -18.86
CA SER A 398 0.54 25.68 -19.91
C SER A 398 -0.02 25.02 -21.16
N GLN A 399 -0.84 23.98 -20.98
CA GLN A 399 -1.46 23.23 -22.08
C GLN A 399 -2.80 22.66 -21.60
N GLY A 400 -3.89 23.04 -22.26
CA GLY A 400 -5.23 22.61 -21.91
C GLY A 400 -6.28 23.68 -22.15
N THR A 401 -7.49 23.45 -21.65
CA THR A 401 -8.63 24.36 -21.77
C THR A 401 -9.14 24.77 -20.41
N ILE A 402 -9.71 25.99 -20.33
CA ILE A 402 -10.34 26.55 -19.15
C ILE A 402 -11.75 27.00 -19.54
N ILE A 403 -12.77 26.46 -18.87
CA ILE A 403 -14.17 26.76 -19.11
C ILE A 403 -14.77 27.32 -17.81
N LYS A 404 -15.34 28.51 -17.87
CA LYS A 404 -16.01 29.14 -16.75
C LYS A 404 -17.52 29.08 -16.96
N GLU A 405 -18.22 28.44 -16.02
CA GLU A 405 -19.67 28.34 -16.05
C GLU A 405 -20.24 28.61 -14.66
N ASN A 406 -21.10 29.63 -14.55
CA ASN A 406 -21.64 30.08 -13.27
C ASN A 406 -20.51 30.35 -12.25
N ASN A 407 -20.57 29.66 -11.10
CA ASN A 407 -19.54 29.74 -10.05
C ASN A 407 -18.53 28.58 -10.10
N LYS A 408 -18.48 27.83 -11.21
CA LYS A 408 -17.55 26.72 -11.40
C LYS A 408 -16.53 27.04 -12.48
N LEU A 409 -15.37 26.50 -12.28
CA LEU A 409 -14.24 26.57 -13.21
C LEU A 409 -13.81 25.15 -13.55
N PHE A 410 -14.01 24.78 -14.80
CA PHE A 410 -13.60 23.49 -15.33
C PHE A 410 -12.27 23.66 -16.07
N ILE A 411 -11.32 22.79 -15.77
CA ILE A 411 -10.00 22.80 -16.37
C ILE A 411 -9.71 21.41 -16.91
N GLU A 412 -9.36 21.35 -18.20
CA GLU A 412 -9.01 20.12 -18.89
C GLU A 412 -7.56 20.22 -19.37
N PRO A 413 -6.57 19.73 -18.58
CA PRO A 413 -5.20 19.62 -19.04
C PRO A 413 -5.07 18.71 -20.24
N ILE A 414 -4.04 18.90 -21.05
CA ILE A 414 -3.73 17.94 -22.12
C ILE A 414 -3.31 16.60 -21.51
N SER A 415 -3.68 15.51 -22.18
CA SER A 415 -3.48 14.14 -21.67
C SER A 415 -2.18 13.47 -22.14
N THR A 416 -1.38 14.14 -22.95
CA THR A 416 -0.21 13.53 -23.64
C THR A 416 1.13 13.85 -22.98
N ASP A 417 1.18 14.86 -22.10
CA ASP A 417 2.42 15.30 -21.43
C ASP A 417 2.10 16.01 -20.11
N LEU A 418 3.15 16.37 -19.36
CA LEU A 418 3.06 17.19 -18.15
C LEU A 418 2.38 18.53 -18.46
N SER A 419 1.31 18.82 -17.73
CA SER A 419 0.66 20.13 -17.76
C SER A 419 0.83 20.85 -16.43
N LYS A 420 1.07 22.16 -16.49
CA LYS A 420 1.15 23.03 -15.30
C LYS A 420 0.00 24.02 -15.33
N LEU A 421 -0.77 24.04 -14.27
CA LEU A 421 -1.81 25.02 -13.98
C LEU A 421 -1.33 25.92 -12.85
N VAL A 422 -1.41 27.24 -13.04
CA VAL A 422 -1.08 28.25 -12.04
C VAL A 422 -2.35 28.99 -11.64
N ILE A 423 -2.70 28.96 -10.36
CA ILE A 423 -3.85 29.65 -9.82
C ILE A 423 -3.37 30.71 -8.83
N THR A 424 -3.80 31.96 -9.02
CA THR A 424 -3.65 33.01 -8.03
C THR A 424 -4.97 33.24 -7.30
N THR A 425 -4.96 33.14 -5.99
CA THR A 425 -6.16 33.39 -5.18
C THR A 425 -6.44 34.89 -5.03
N VAL A 426 -7.64 35.26 -4.61
CA VAL A 426 -7.99 36.66 -4.27
C VAL A 426 -7.14 37.21 -3.11
N SER A 427 -6.56 36.36 -2.27
CA SER A 427 -5.61 36.74 -1.22
C SER A 427 -4.16 36.89 -1.72
N GLY A 428 -3.90 36.67 -3.01
CA GLY A 428 -2.56 36.74 -3.61
C GLY A 428 -1.72 35.45 -3.47
N LYS A 429 -2.24 34.39 -2.90
CA LYS A 429 -1.54 33.11 -2.78
C LYS A 429 -1.42 32.44 -4.15
N ILE A 430 -0.23 31.93 -4.46
CA ILE A 430 0.03 31.19 -5.72
C ILE A 430 -0.03 29.68 -5.45
N ILE A 431 -0.73 28.97 -6.30
CA ILE A 431 -0.89 27.53 -6.25
C ILE A 431 -0.58 26.94 -7.62
N ASN A 432 0.41 26.07 -7.68
CA ASN A 432 0.74 25.29 -8.87
C ASN A 432 0.11 23.89 -8.78
N ILE A 433 -0.52 23.46 -9.85
CA ILE A 433 -1.02 22.09 -10.02
C ILE A 433 -0.35 21.50 -11.24
N TYR A 434 0.40 20.43 -11.01
CA TYR A 434 1.08 19.66 -12.06
C TYR A 434 0.28 18.40 -12.33
N THR A 435 -0.06 18.16 -13.58
CA THR A 435 -0.75 16.94 -14.03
C THR A 435 0.20 16.10 -14.87
N LEU A 436 0.60 14.97 -14.37
CA LEU A 436 1.50 14.01 -15.00
C LEU A 436 0.70 12.98 -15.80
N THR A 437 1.29 12.42 -16.85
CA THR A 437 0.75 11.18 -17.44
C THR A 437 0.92 10.01 -16.46
N ASN A 438 0.23 8.88 -16.70
CA ASN A 438 0.42 7.68 -15.89
C ASN A 438 1.90 7.25 -15.91
N TYR A 439 2.53 7.21 -17.09
CA TYR A 439 3.94 6.89 -17.24
C TYR A 439 4.87 7.82 -16.45
N GLN A 440 4.68 9.14 -16.56
CA GLN A 440 5.47 10.12 -15.80
C GLN A 440 5.31 9.96 -14.30
N SER A 441 4.12 9.57 -13.82
CA SER A 441 3.88 9.36 -12.39
C SER A 441 4.66 8.19 -11.79
N LEU A 442 4.90 7.14 -12.57
CA LEU A 442 5.73 6.00 -12.15
C LEU A 442 7.20 6.41 -12.02
N ASN A 443 7.63 7.35 -12.85
CA ASN A 443 8.98 7.89 -12.89
C ASN A 443 9.18 9.14 -12.01
N PHE A 444 8.16 9.56 -11.27
CA PHE A 444 8.20 10.72 -10.39
C PHE A 444 8.93 10.39 -9.08
N TRP A 445 9.90 11.23 -8.73
CA TRP A 445 10.68 11.15 -7.51
C TRP A 445 10.58 12.46 -6.73
N LYS A 446 10.37 12.35 -5.43
CA LYS A 446 10.39 13.45 -4.46
C LYS A 446 11.31 13.06 -3.32
N PHE A 447 12.22 13.95 -2.98
CA PHE A 447 13.21 13.75 -1.93
C PHE A 447 13.68 15.09 -1.34
N GLU A 448 14.33 15.03 -0.19
CA GLU A 448 14.92 16.20 0.48
C GLU A 448 16.43 16.20 0.26
N VAL A 449 16.98 17.35 -0.10
CA VAL A 449 18.43 17.59 -0.22
C VAL A 449 18.74 18.94 0.39
N ALA A 450 19.68 19.00 1.34
CA ALA A 450 20.07 20.21 2.05
C ALA A 450 18.87 20.98 2.66
N GLY A 451 17.85 20.25 3.10
CA GLY A 451 16.64 20.84 3.69
C GLY A 451 15.64 21.43 2.69
N ASP A 452 15.83 21.20 1.39
CA ASP A 452 14.91 21.66 0.34
C ASP A 452 14.29 20.46 -0.40
N THR A 453 12.96 20.51 -0.60
CA THR A 453 12.22 19.49 -1.35
C THR A 453 12.52 19.60 -2.84
N LYS A 454 12.96 18.51 -3.43
CA LYS A 454 13.25 18.37 -4.86
C LYS A 454 12.34 17.34 -5.49
N VAL A 455 11.99 17.55 -6.76
CA VAL A 455 11.21 16.63 -7.58
C VAL A 455 11.83 16.51 -8.97
N LEU A 456 11.80 15.29 -9.52
CA LEU A 456 12.24 15.04 -10.89
C LEU A 456 11.56 13.78 -11.46
N LEU A 457 11.70 13.57 -12.76
CA LEU A 457 11.28 12.35 -13.43
C LEU A 457 12.52 11.56 -13.85
N SER A 458 12.58 10.30 -13.46
CA SER A 458 13.66 9.38 -13.85
C SER A 458 13.14 7.96 -13.87
N GLU A 459 13.44 7.21 -14.92
CA GLU A 459 13.20 5.76 -14.98
C GLU A 459 14.13 4.98 -14.05
N ASN A 460 15.25 5.59 -13.70
CA ASN A 460 16.25 5.00 -12.85
C ASN A 460 16.01 5.33 -11.39
N PRO A 461 16.31 4.41 -10.47
CA PRO A 461 16.22 4.66 -9.04
C PRO A 461 17.07 5.84 -8.58
N ILE A 462 16.48 6.71 -7.76
CA ILE A 462 17.13 7.83 -7.13
C ILE A 462 17.36 7.49 -5.66
N LEU A 463 18.61 7.56 -5.24
CA LEU A 463 19.02 7.39 -3.85
C LEU A 463 19.60 8.71 -3.34
N VAL A 464 19.28 9.08 -2.11
CA VAL A 464 19.83 10.25 -1.44
C VAL A 464 20.60 9.80 -0.20
N ASP A 465 21.87 10.17 -0.16
CA ASP A 465 22.74 9.88 0.98
C ASP A 465 23.51 11.16 1.36
N ASN A 466 23.25 11.69 2.57
CA ASN A 466 23.92 12.87 3.11
C ASN A 466 24.01 14.03 2.10
N ASP A 467 22.87 14.42 1.51
CA ASP A 467 22.75 15.47 0.50
C ASP A 467 23.40 15.15 -0.87
N ASN A 468 23.93 13.95 -1.07
CA ASN A 468 24.33 13.47 -2.37
C ASN A 468 23.19 12.72 -3.06
N ILE A 469 23.03 12.95 -4.35
CA ILE A 469 22.06 12.24 -5.18
C ILE A 469 22.83 11.22 -6.00
N ARG A 470 22.44 9.96 -5.87
CA ARG A 470 22.95 8.85 -6.66
C ARG A 470 21.82 8.31 -7.54
N VAL A 471 22.13 8.11 -8.81
CA VAL A 471 21.22 7.48 -9.78
C VAL A 471 21.83 6.15 -10.18
N GLU A 472 21.09 5.08 -10.04
CA GLU A 472 21.54 3.73 -10.42
C GLU A 472 20.97 3.36 -11.78
N ALA A 473 21.81 3.02 -12.73
CA ALA A 473 21.42 2.65 -14.08
C ALA A 473 22.25 1.49 -14.61
N ASN A 474 21.60 0.61 -15.36
CA ASN A 474 22.25 -0.48 -16.10
C ASN A 474 22.60 -0.06 -17.55
N THR A 475 22.55 1.21 -17.86
CA THR A 475 22.76 1.76 -19.20
C THR A 475 23.71 2.95 -19.15
N ASN A 476 24.44 3.16 -20.24
CA ASN A 476 25.38 4.29 -20.38
C ASN A 476 24.68 5.66 -20.57
N ALA A 477 23.37 5.72 -20.56
CA ALA A 477 22.61 6.95 -20.69
C ALA A 477 21.53 7.01 -19.59
N ILE A 478 21.58 8.07 -18.79
CA ILE A 478 20.59 8.38 -17.76
C ILE A 478 19.78 9.58 -18.25
N ILE A 479 18.47 9.41 -18.30
CA ILE A 479 17.55 10.51 -18.63
C ILE A 479 16.90 11.00 -17.34
N ILE A 480 17.13 12.27 -17.03
CA ILE A 480 16.49 12.97 -15.92
C ILE A 480 15.76 14.17 -16.50
N GLN A 481 14.46 14.24 -16.27
CA GLN A 481 13.66 15.40 -16.59
C GLN A 481 13.40 16.21 -15.34
N THR A 482 13.82 17.45 -15.35
CA THR A 482 13.55 18.43 -14.29
C THR A 482 12.16 19.03 -14.46
N ILE A 483 11.60 19.54 -13.36
CA ILE A 483 10.34 20.29 -13.37
C ILE A 483 10.70 21.75 -13.08
N ASP A 484 10.42 22.61 -14.05
CA ASP A 484 10.80 24.03 -14.03
C ASP A 484 10.48 24.75 -12.71
N GLY A 485 11.47 25.45 -12.16
CA GLY A 485 11.39 26.17 -10.90
C GLY A 485 11.49 25.29 -9.64
N LEU A 486 11.52 23.95 -9.76
CA LEU A 486 11.60 23.05 -8.62
C LEU A 486 12.93 22.30 -8.51
N THR A 487 13.69 22.22 -9.60
CA THR A 487 14.93 21.41 -9.68
C THR A 487 16.07 22.06 -10.48
N ASP A 488 15.94 23.30 -10.88
CA ASP A 488 16.92 23.98 -11.78
C ASP A 488 18.36 24.04 -11.21
N ASP A 489 18.50 24.00 -9.90
CA ASP A 489 19.78 24.00 -9.19
C ASP A 489 20.40 22.60 -9.04
N LEU A 490 19.61 21.51 -9.13
CA LEU A 490 20.12 20.14 -9.03
C LEU A 490 21.06 19.78 -10.19
N MET A 491 20.69 20.19 -11.40
CA MET A 491 21.49 19.86 -12.60
C MET A 491 22.91 20.48 -12.58
N ARG A 492 23.15 21.47 -11.73
CA ARG A 492 24.48 22.06 -11.54
C ARG A 492 25.39 21.20 -10.66
N ASN A 493 24.83 20.27 -9.90
CA ASN A 493 25.52 19.47 -8.89
C ASN A 493 25.61 17.97 -9.22
N ILE A 494 25.00 17.51 -10.32
CA ILE A 494 25.15 16.12 -10.80
C ILE A 494 26.46 16.01 -11.55
N CYS A 495 27.58 15.81 -10.86
CA CYS A 495 28.93 15.90 -11.40
C CYS A 495 29.79 14.67 -11.18
N LYS A 496 29.25 13.46 -10.91
CA LYS A 496 30.11 12.28 -10.87
C LYS A 496 29.38 11.05 -11.38
N ILE A 497 29.79 10.57 -12.53
CA ILE A 497 29.50 9.21 -13.00
C ILE A 497 30.67 8.36 -12.51
N ASP A 498 30.50 7.59 -11.46
CA ASP A 498 31.43 6.53 -11.11
C ASP A 498 31.02 5.30 -11.94
N GLU A 499 31.79 4.99 -12.97
CA GLU A 499 31.69 3.70 -13.67
C GLU A 499 32.25 2.65 -12.73
N THR A 500 31.38 1.87 -12.09
CA THR A 500 31.79 0.63 -11.44
C THR A 500 31.62 -0.49 -12.45
N ASP A 501 32.73 -1.02 -12.91
CA ASP A 501 32.77 -2.30 -13.64
C ASP A 501 32.27 -3.41 -12.70
N TYR A 502 31.17 -4.09 -13.09
CA TYR A 502 30.70 -5.34 -12.49
C TYR A 502 31.19 -6.54 -13.30
#